data_3a2df7835fd37f722978428cb89fa6d9
#
_entry.id   3a2df7835fd37f722978428cb89fa6d9
#
_cell.length_a   1.000
_cell.length_b   1.000
_cell.length_c   1.000
_cell.angle_alpha   90.00
_cell.angle_beta   90.00
_cell.angle_gamma   90.00
#
_symmetry.space_group_name_H-M   'P 1'
#
loop_
_entity.id
_entity.type
_entity.pdbx_description
1 polymer ?
#
loop_
_entity_poly.entity_id
_entity_poly.type
_entity_poly.pdbx_seq_one_letter_code
_entity_poly.pdbx_strand_id
1 'polypeptide(L)'
;DLLDRVGLRKPAEQAVFSITSNGFRTLTAASRTFAKAGTVGRPGVRVAPTTRTGVFDLTPTEDEQMLVDVVSEYADEVLRPAAAEADETCTAPEAVLKAGIDIGLPILGVPEALGGISEERSAMAGTLVAEALAKGDLGLAVAGLAPGAVATALGLWGTDAQQQTYLPAFTDSGAPAAALALTEPTVLFDVLAPT
;
A
#
# COMPACT_ATOMS: atom_id res chain seq x y z
N ASP A 1 -28.92 -16.89 5.67
CA ASP A 1 -28.34 -15.97 6.63
C ASP A 1 -29.32 -14.85 6.94
N LEU A 2 -29.44 -14.45 8.20
CA LEU A 2 -30.50 -13.53 8.67
C LEU A 2 -30.31 -12.13 8.08
N LEU A 3 -29.07 -11.73 7.83
CA LEU A 3 -28.69 -10.44 7.23
C LEU A 3 -29.03 -10.36 5.74
N ASP A 4 -28.96 -11.48 5.01
CA ASP A 4 -29.39 -11.55 3.60
C ASP A 4 -30.91 -11.40 3.45
N ARG A 5 -31.68 -11.96 4.41
CA ARG A 5 -33.15 -11.88 4.39
C ARG A 5 -33.70 -10.48 4.66
N VAL A 6 -32.93 -9.64 5.34
CA VAL A 6 -33.36 -8.28 5.72
C VAL A 6 -32.72 -7.21 4.82
N GLY A 7 -31.90 -7.58 3.84
CA GLY A 7 -31.26 -6.65 2.92
C GLY A 7 -30.21 -5.73 3.57
N LEU A 8 -29.75 -6.06 4.78
CA LEU A 8 -28.83 -5.25 5.57
C LEU A 8 -27.37 -5.67 5.41
N ARG A 9 -27.07 -6.70 4.61
CA ARG A 9 -25.70 -7.20 4.42
C ARG A 9 -24.80 -6.14 3.80
N LYS A 10 -25.18 -5.56 2.67
CA LYS A 10 -24.39 -4.50 2.01
C LYS A 10 -24.12 -3.27 2.87
N PRO A 11 -25.12 -2.69 3.56
CA PRO A 11 -24.83 -1.57 4.46
C PRO A 11 -24.00 -1.96 5.70
N ALA A 12 -24.11 -3.20 6.20
CA ALA A 12 -23.27 -3.66 7.30
C ALA A 12 -21.81 -3.86 6.86
N GLU A 13 -21.58 -4.46 5.69
CA GLU A 13 -20.26 -4.63 5.10
C GLU A 13 -19.61 -3.27 4.80
N GLN A 14 -20.35 -2.32 4.24
CA GLN A 14 -19.86 -0.95 4.03
C GLN A 14 -19.57 -0.21 5.34
N ALA A 15 -20.35 -0.43 6.39
CA ALA A 15 -20.09 0.17 7.70
C ALA A 15 -18.82 -0.40 8.33
N VAL A 16 -18.61 -1.72 8.28
CA VAL A 16 -17.38 -2.36 8.77
C VAL A 16 -16.18 -1.86 7.98
N PHE A 17 -16.25 -1.86 6.64
CA PHE A 17 -15.19 -1.34 5.78
C PHE A 17 -14.85 0.13 6.08
N SER A 18 -15.86 0.98 6.24
CA SER A 18 -15.64 2.40 6.57
C SER A 18 -15.07 2.61 7.98
N ILE A 19 -15.42 1.75 8.94
CA ILE A 19 -14.85 1.78 10.30
C ILE A 19 -13.39 1.35 10.27
N THR A 20 -13.06 0.29 9.51
CA THR A 20 -11.69 -0.21 9.39
C THR A 20 -10.79 0.78 8.65
N SER A 21 -11.24 1.34 7.51
CA SER A 21 -10.48 2.33 6.75
C SER A 21 -10.30 3.66 7.52
N ASN A 22 -11.33 4.12 8.22
CA ASN A 22 -11.23 5.30 9.09
C ASN A 22 -10.39 5.01 10.35
N GLY A 23 -10.46 3.79 10.88
CA GLY A 23 -9.61 3.32 11.97
C GLY A 23 -8.13 3.35 11.58
N PHE A 24 -7.79 2.91 10.38
CA PHE A 24 -6.42 2.98 9.85
C PHE A 24 -5.94 4.43 9.65
N ARG A 25 -6.78 5.29 9.06
CA ARG A 25 -6.47 6.73 8.94
C ARG A 25 -6.29 7.43 10.29
N THR A 26 -7.05 7.05 11.30
CA THR A 26 -6.89 7.60 12.66
C THR A 26 -5.69 7.02 13.38
N LEU A 27 -5.36 5.74 13.18
CA LEU A 27 -4.14 5.12 13.71
C LEU A 27 -2.88 5.72 13.08
N THR A 28 -2.87 5.92 11.75
CA THR A 28 -1.76 6.60 11.07
C THR A 28 -1.65 8.08 11.46
N ALA A 29 -2.76 8.78 11.66
CA ALA A 29 -2.75 10.15 12.19
C ALA A 29 -2.29 10.20 13.65
N ALA A 30 -2.68 9.22 14.47
CA ALA A 30 -2.25 9.11 15.87
C ALA A 30 -0.75 8.74 15.93
N SER A 31 -0.27 7.80 15.14
CA SER A 31 1.16 7.47 15.09
C SER A 31 2.02 8.65 14.65
N ARG A 32 1.55 9.45 13.68
CA ARG A 32 2.21 10.72 13.28
C ARG A 32 2.28 11.75 14.42
N THR A 33 1.23 11.87 15.22
CA THR A 33 1.24 12.77 16.39
C THR A 33 2.11 12.24 17.52
N PHE A 34 2.17 10.94 17.74
CA PHE A 34 3.06 10.30 18.70
C PHE A 34 4.52 10.36 18.27
N ALA A 35 4.82 10.13 16.98
CA ALA A 35 6.17 10.28 16.42
C ALA A 35 6.66 11.74 16.56
N LYS A 36 5.82 12.74 16.22
CA LYS A 36 6.14 14.16 16.43
C LYS A 36 6.31 14.55 17.89
N ALA A 37 5.52 13.98 18.80
CA ALA A 37 5.66 14.23 20.24
C ALA A 37 6.92 13.57 20.82
N GLY A 38 7.35 12.42 20.27
CA GLY A 38 8.58 11.71 20.68
C GLY A 38 9.87 12.37 20.22
N THR A 39 9.84 13.19 19.15
CA THR A 39 11.00 13.88 18.59
C THR A 39 11.26 15.27 19.18
N VAL A 40 10.27 15.85 19.88
CA VAL A 40 10.44 17.13 20.55
C VAL A 40 11.32 16.93 21.81
N GLY A 41 12.62 17.14 21.71
CA GLY A 41 13.53 17.29 22.84
C GLY A 41 14.50 16.14 23.10
N ARG A 42 14.66 15.15 22.19
CA ARG A 42 15.74 14.16 22.29
C ARG A 42 16.69 14.31 21.11
N PRO A 43 18.02 14.50 21.34
CA PRO A 43 19.00 14.30 20.30
C PRO A 43 18.83 12.86 19.82
N GLY A 44 18.68 12.68 18.50
CA GLY A 44 18.45 11.37 17.90
C GLY A 44 19.52 10.37 18.30
N VAL A 45 19.19 9.50 19.24
CA VAL A 45 20.02 8.32 19.50
C VAL A 45 19.71 7.37 18.36
N ARG A 46 20.62 7.33 17.39
CA ARG A 46 20.63 6.29 16.36
C ARG A 46 20.67 4.96 17.10
N VAL A 47 19.62 4.16 16.99
CA VAL A 47 19.62 2.79 17.53
C VAL A 47 20.83 2.10 16.92
N ALA A 48 21.76 1.64 17.78
CA ALA A 48 22.95 0.95 17.32
C ALA A 48 22.50 -0.24 16.46
N PRO A 49 23.11 -0.44 15.27
CA PRO A 49 22.74 -1.58 14.44
C PRO A 49 22.98 -2.85 15.26
N THR A 50 21.95 -3.64 15.43
CA THR A 50 22.04 -4.98 16.03
C THR A 50 23.16 -5.72 15.31
N THR A 51 24.02 -6.40 16.06
CA THR A 51 25.14 -7.16 15.50
C THR A 51 24.60 -8.11 14.44
N ARG A 52 24.89 -7.82 13.18
CA ARG A 52 24.41 -8.62 12.04
C ARG A 52 24.96 -10.03 12.19
N THR A 53 24.11 -10.99 12.43
CA THR A 53 24.45 -12.42 12.45
C THR A 53 24.64 -13.00 11.04
N GLY A 54 24.65 -12.17 9.99
CA GLY A 54 24.75 -12.58 8.59
C GLY A 54 23.44 -13.12 7.99
N VAL A 55 22.36 -13.14 8.75
CA VAL A 55 21.03 -13.57 8.32
C VAL A 55 20.09 -12.37 8.33
N PHE A 56 19.26 -12.22 7.31
CA PHE A 56 18.22 -11.20 7.32
C PHE A 56 17.17 -11.56 8.38
N ASP A 57 16.81 -10.60 9.21
CA ASP A 57 15.65 -10.73 10.07
C ASP A 57 14.40 -10.41 9.20
N LEU A 58 13.58 -11.42 8.96
CA LEU A 58 12.34 -11.33 8.20
C LEU A 58 11.12 -11.28 9.13
N THR A 59 11.32 -11.04 10.41
CA THR A 59 10.21 -10.87 11.36
C THR A 59 9.54 -9.52 11.12
N PRO A 60 8.24 -9.48 10.77
CA PRO A 60 7.53 -8.22 10.62
C PRO A 60 7.50 -7.44 11.94
N THR A 61 7.56 -6.14 11.85
CA THR A 61 7.25 -5.26 12.97
C THR A 61 5.75 -5.29 13.28
N GLU A 62 5.36 -4.77 14.44
CA GLU A 62 3.93 -4.67 14.79
C GLU A 62 3.15 -3.81 13.78
N ASP A 63 3.75 -2.72 13.29
CA ASP A 63 3.15 -1.85 12.28
C ASP A 63 3.01 -2.55 10.92
N GLU A 64 4.03 -3.32 10.51
CA GLU A 64 3.98 -4.12 9.29
C GLU A 64 2.92 -5.22 9.39
N GLN A 65 2.78 -5.87 10.55
CA GLN A 65 1.76 -6.87 10.77
C GLN A 65 0.34 -6.26 10.69
N MET A 66 0.11 -5.11 11.33
CA MET A 66 -1.18 -4.40 11.21
C MET A 66 -1.52 -4.03 9.76
N LEU A 67 -0.52 -3.61 8.98
CA LEU A 67 -0.69 -3.33 7.56
C LEU A 67 -1.10 -4.59 6.79
N VAL A 68 -0.44 -5.71 7.06
CA VAL A 68 -0.75 -7.01 6.44
C VAL A 68 -2.17 -7.46 6.79
N ASP A 69 -2.61 -7.30 8.03
CA ASP A 69 -3.94 -7.69 8.48
C ASP A 69 -5.03 -6.90 7.71
N VAL A 70 -4.89 -5.58 7.58
CA VAL A 70 -5.81 -4.72 6.81
C VAL A 70 -5.85 -5.10 5.33
N VAL A 71 -4.67 -5.33 4.75
CA VAL A 71 -4.57 -5.69 3.32
C VAL A 71 -5.11 -7.10 3.07
N SER A 72 -4.93 -8.03 4.01
CA SER A 72 -5.48 -9.39 3.92
C SER A 72 -7.01 -9.38 3.97
N GLU A 73 -7.60 -8.55 4.84
CA GLU A 73 -9.06 -8.36 4.89
C GLU A 73 -9.57 -7.84 3.55
N TYR A 74 -8.95 -6.80 3.00
CA TYR A 74 -9.29 -6.28 1.67
C TYR A 74 -9.14 -7.35 0.58
N ALA A 75 -8.09 -8.16 0.61
CA ALA A 75 -7.85 -9.22 -0.35
C ALA A 75 -8.93 -10.32 -0.29
N ASP A 76 -9.32 -10.73 0.90
CA ASP A 76 -10.31 -11.79 1.09
C ASP A 76 -11.74 -11.30 0.87
N GLU A 77 -12.09 -10.06 1.23
CA GLU A 77 -13.46 -9.53 1.16
C GLU A 77 -13.77 -8.78 -0.14
N VAL A 78 -12.77 -8.21 -0.80
CA VAL A 78 -12.96 -7.38 -2.00
C VAL A 78 -12.32 -8.00 -3.24
N LEU A 79 -11.02 -8.36 -3.20
CA LEU A 79 -10.35 -8.89 -4.39
C LEU A 79 -10.86 -10.27 -4.77
N ARG A 80 -10.90 -11.19 -3.83
CA ARG A 80 -11.29 -12.59 -4.09
C ARG A 80 -12.71 -12.72 -4.65
N PRO A 81 -13.74 -12.04 -4.14
CA PRO A 81 -15.08 -12.09 -4.74
C PRO A 81 -15.16 -11.47 -6.13
N ALA A 82 -14.32 -10.47 -6.44
CA ALA A 82 -14.32 -9.79 -7.73
C ALA A 82 -13.49 -10.52 -8.80
N ALA A 83 -12.65 -11.47 -8.42
CA ALA A 83 -11.67 -12.12 -9.30
C ALA A 83 -12.30 -12.76 -10.54
N ALA A 84 -13.39 -13.51 -10.39
CA ALA A 84 -14.05 -14.21 -11.49
C ALA A 84 -14.63 -13.23 -12.54
N GLU A 85 -15.28 -12.16 -12.10
CA GLU A 85 -15.82 -11.13 -12.99
C GLU A 85 -14.69 -10.35 -13.69
N ALA A 86 -13.63 -10.03 -12.95
CA ALA A 86 -12.48 -9.33 -13.51
C ALA A 86 -11.76 -10.15 -14.59
N ASP A 87 -11.64 -11.47 -14.39
CA ASP A 87 -11.05 -12.39 -15.37
C ASP A 87 -11.94 -12.51 -16.62
N GLU A 88 -13.25 -12.70 -16.44
CA GLU A 88 -14.21 -12.82 -17.55
C GLU A 88 -14.29 -11.53 -18.40
N THR A 89 -14.26 -10.37 -17.77
CA THR A 89 -14.33 -9.06 -18.44
C THR A 89 -12.98 -8.50 -18.87
N CYS A 90 -11.87 -9.13 -18.45
CA CYS A 90 -10.51 -8.62 -18.64
C CYS A 90 -10.35 -7.17 -18.14
N THR A 91 -11.04 -6.82 -17.06
CA THR A 91 -11.08 -5.44 -16.54
C THR A 91 -11.12 -5.44 -15.02
N ALA A 92 -10.25 -4.65 -14.38
CA ALA A 92 -10.33 -4.43 -12.95
C ALA A 92 -11.52 -3.51 -12.62
N PRO A 93 -12.50 -3.95 -11.81
CA PRO A 93 -13.65 -3.12 -11.47
C PRO A 93 -13.25 -1.84 -10.74
N GLU A 94 -13.82 -0.70 -11.14
CA GLU A 94 -13.49 0.61 -10.54
C GLU A 94 -13.73 0.64 -9.03
N ALA A 95 -14.79 -0.01 -8.56
CA ALA A 95 -15.12 -0.08 -7.14
C ALA A 95 -14.01 -0.81 -6.33
N VAL A 96 -13.40 -1.84 -6.92
CA VAL A 96 -12.28 -2.58 -6.32
C VAL A 96 -11.05 -1.69 -6.22
N LEU A 97 -10.68 -1.02 -7.31
CA LEU A 97 -9.52 -0.11 -7.33
C LEU A 97 -9.73 1.06 -6.36
N LYS A 98 -10.94 1.62 -6.32
CA LYS A 98 -11.28 2.68 -5.38
C LYS A 98 -11.14 2.23 -3.92
N ALA A 99 -11.61 1.04 -3.60
CA ALA A 99 -11.45 0.47 -2.26
C ALA A 99 -9.96 0.32 -1.88
N GLY A 100 -9.10 -0.07 -2.83
CA GLY A 100 -7.65 -0.10 -2.65
C GLY A 100 -7.04 1.28 -2.38
N ILE A 101 -7.53 2.32 -3.05
CA ILE A 101 -7.13 3.71 -2.78
C ILE A 101 -7.58 4.13 -1.38
N ASP A 102 -8.80 3.78 -0.98
CA ASP A 102 -9.38 4.15 0.31
C ASP A 102 -8.62 3.53 1.49
N ILE A 103 -8.06 2.32 1.34
CA ILE A 103 -7.15 1.72 2.34
C ILE A 103 -5.70 2.22 2.24
N GLY A 104 -5.37 3.02 1.24
CA GLY A 104 -4.07 3.71 1.14
C GLY A 104 -3.00 2.96 0.36
N LEU A 105 -3.32 2.03 -0.54
CA LEU A 105 -2.30 1.33 -1.35
C LEU A 105 -1.37 2.27 -2.11
N PRO A 106 -1.83 3.36 -2.77
CA PRO A 106 -0.93 4.27 -3.48
C PRO A 106 0.03 5.04 -2.57
N ILE A 107 -0.36 5.28 -1.31
CA ILE A 107 0.40 6.09 -0.35
C ILE A 107 1.66 5.36 0.12
N LEU A 108 1.70 4.03 0.03
CA LEU A 108 2.85 3.21 0.45
C LEU A 108 4.16 3.60 -0.24
N GLY A 109 4.08 4.16 -1.45
CA GLY A 109 5.24 4.64 -2.21
C GLY A 109 5.62 6.10 -1.98
N VAL A 110 4.85 6.84 -1.19
CA VAL A 110 5.03 8.29 -0.98
C VAL A 110 5.80 8.56 0.31
N PRO A 111 6.88 9.37 0.29
CA PRO A 111 7.58 9.79 1.49
C PRO A 111 6.67 10.58 2.46
N GLU A 112 6.90 10.46 3.77
CA GLU A 112 6.13 11.19 4.79
C GLU A 112 6.15 12.70 4.60
N ALA A 113 7.28 13.27 4.19
CA ALA A 113 7.45 14.69 3.92
C ALA A 113 6.50 15.22 2.83
N LEU A 114 6.00 14.35 1.96
CA LEU A 114 5.05 14.66 0.87
C LEU A 114 3.66 14.06 1.09
N GLY A 115 3.34 13.71 2.32
CA GLY A 115 2.02 13.22 2.72
C GLY A 115 1.89 11.71 2.78
N GLY A 116 2.96 10.94 2.56
CA GLY A 116 3.01 9.49 2.75
C GLY A 116 2.93 9.06 4.22
N ILE A 117 3.10 7.77 4.46
CA ILE A 117 2.93 7.17 5.80
C ILE A 117 4.23 6.78 6.48
N SER A 118 5.35 6.72 5.75
CA SER A 118 6.62 6.22 6.29
C SER A 118 7.76 7.21 6.06
N GLU A 119 8.61 7.41 7.09
CA GLU A 119 9.87 8.13 6.95
C GLU A 119 10.87 7.35 6.08
N GLU A 120 10.89 6.03 6.22
CA GLU A 120 11.75 5.13 5.46
C GLU A 120 10.92 4.05 4.77
N ARG A 121 11.30 3.72 3.53
CA ARG A 121 10.65 2.66 2.77
C ARG A 121 11.04 1.29 3.32
N SER A 122 10.08 0.50 3.74
CA SER A 122 10.28 -0.90 4.06
C SER A 122 10.06 -1.79 2.83
N ALA A 123 11.12 -2.48 2.38
CA ALA A 123 10.99 -3.49 1.35
C ALA A 123 10.19 -4.72 1.86
N MET A 124 10.28 -4.99 3.17
CA MET A 124 9.53 -6.03 3.84
C MET A 124 8.03 -5.74 3.77
N ALA A 125 7.59 -4.55 4.20
CA ALA A 125 6.19 -4.14 4.13
C ALA A 125 5.65 -4.25 2.70
N GLY A 126 6.40 -3.77 1.69
CA GLY A 126 6.01 -3.88 0.29
C GLY A 126 5.82 -5.33 -0.18
N THR A 127 6.70 -6.23 0.25
CA THR A 127 6.62 -7.66 -0.11
C THR A 127 5.43 -8.32 0.56
N LEU A 128 5.22 -8.09 1.84
CA LEU A 128 4.10 -8.66 2.61
C LEU A 128 2.75 -8.18 2.08
N VAL A 129 2.64 -6.90 1.74
CA VAL A 129 1.45 -6.32 1.10
C VAL A 129 1.17 -6.99 -0.25
N ALA A 130 2.20 -7.13 -1.10
CA ALA A 130 2.04 -7.76 -2.40
C ALA A 130 1.62 -9.23 -2.27
N GLU A 131 2.18 -9.98 -1.32
CA GLU A 131 1.81 -11.36 -1.03
C GLU A 131 0.36 -11.48 -0.56
N ALA A 132 -0.05 -10.63 0.39
CA ALA A 132 -1.41 -10.63 0.91
C ALA A 132 -2.45 -10.30 -0.18
N LEU A 133 -2.19 -9.31 -1.03
CA LEU A 133 -3.08 -8.97 -2.15
C LEU A 133 -3.14 -10.10 -3.20
N ALA A 134 -1.98 -10.67 -3.56
CA ALA A 134 -1.89 -11.74 -4.56
C ALA A 134 -2.62 -13.01 -4.12
N LYS A 135 -2.70 -13.27 -2.82
CA LYS A 135 -3.53 -14.35 -2.26
C LYS A 135 -5.02 -14.15 -2.55
N GLY A 136 -5.50 -12.91 -2.60
CA GLY A 136 -6.87 -12.58 -3.03
C GLY A 136 -7.06 -12.81 -4.53
N ASP A 137 -6.33 -12.08 -5.35
CA ASP A 137 -6.23 -12.24 -6.79
C ASP A 137 -4.98 -11.51 -7.32
N LEU A 138 -4.16 -12.20 -8.13
CA LEU A 138 -2.91 -11.64 -8.64
C LEU A 138 -3.13 -10.51 -9.64
N GLY A 139 -4.10 -10.62 -10.53
CA GLY A 139 -4.39 -9.61 -11.55
C GLY A 139 -4.86 -8.31 -10.93
N LEU A 140 -5.81 -8.39 -10.01
CA LEU A 140 -6.31 -7.24 -9.24
C LEU A 140 -5.24 -6.66 -8.31
N ALA A 141 -4.37 -7.50 -7.72
CA ALA A 141 -3.24 -7.04 -6.93
C ALA A 141 -2.29 -6.17 -7.75
N VAL A 142 -1.93 -6.61 -8.95
CA VAL A 142 -1.08 -5.83 -9.87
C VAL A 142 -1.74 -4.50 -10.23
N ALA A 143 -3.03 -4.50 -10.54
CA ALA A 143 -3.77 -3.27 -10.87
C ALA A 143 -3.82 -2.30 -9.68
N GLY A 144 -4.06 -2.80 -8.46
CA GLY A 144 -4.12 -1.99 -7.24
C GLY A 144 -2.76 -1.43 -6.80
N LEU A 145 -1.67 -2.17 -7.04
CA LEU A 145 -0.31 -1.76 -6.68
C LEU A 145 0.35 -0.84 -7.72
N ALA A 146 -0.14 -0.81 -8.95
CA ALA A 146 0.49 -0.07 -10.05
C ALA A 146 0.69 1.43 -9.74
N PRO A 147 -0.27 2.17 -9.16
CA PRO A 147 -0.06 3.57 -8.78
C PRO A 147 1.04 3.73 -7.71
N GLY A 148 1.06 2.86 -6.70
CA GLY A 148 2.09 2.85 -5.66
C GLY A 148 3.50 2.57 -6.19
N ALA A 149 3.61 1.73 -7.23
CA ALA A 149 4.89 1.49 -7.90
C ALA A 149 5.42 2.76 -8.59
N VAL A 150 4.54 3.55 -9.23
CA VAL A 150 4.91 4.84 -9.83
C VAL A 150 5.33 5.83 -8.74
N ALA A 151 4.57 5.93 -7.65
CA ALA A 151 4.92 6.78 -6.51
C ALA A 151 6.29 6.39 -5.92
N THR A 152 6.55 5.09 -5.76
CA THR A 152 7.85 4.57 -5.31
C THR A 152 8.98 4.96 -6.27
N ALA A 153 8.79 4.80 -7.58
CA ALA A 153 9.79 5.16 -8.58
C ALA A 153 10.11 6.66 -8.55
N LEU A 154 9.10 7.51 -8.44
CA LEU A 154 9.27 8.94 -8.28
C LEU A 154 10.00 9.29 -6.97
N GLY A 155 9.66 8.63 -5.86
CA GLY A 155 10.30 8.83 -4.56
C GLY A 155 11.78 8.44 -4.56
N LEU A 156 12.17 7.41 -5.33
CA LEU A 156 13.54 6.91 -5.38
C LEU A 156 14.42 7.64 -6.40
N TRP A 157 13.87 7.98 -7.55
CA TRP A 157 14.66 8.44 -8.70
C TRP A 157 14.17 9.78 -9.28
N GLY A 158 13.03 10.27 -8.85
CA GLY A 158 12.54 11.57 -9.26
C GLY A 158 13.39 12.72 -8.68
N THR A 159 13.51 13.81 -9.42
CA THR A 159 14.07 15.06 -8.89
C THR A 159 13.12 15.65 -7.85
N ASP A 160 13.63 16.51 -6.97
CA ASP A 160 12.81 17.22 -5.96
C ASP A 160 11.60 17.91 -6.60
N ALA A 161 11.78 18.55 -7.76
CA ALA A 161 10.70 19.21 -8.49
C ALA A 161 9.63 18.22 -8.98
N GLN A 162 10.04 17.04 -9.45
CA GLN A 162 9.12 15.98 -9.87
C GLN A 162 8.38 15.39 -8.67
N GLN A 163 9.08 15.12 -7.58
CA GLN A 163 8.47 14.60 -6.35
C GLN A 163 7.43 15.58 -5.82
N GLN A 164 7.77 16.86 -5.68
CA GLN A 164 6.84 17.89 -5.19
C GLN A 164 5.64 18.11 -6.12
N THR A 165 5.81 17.90 -7.42
CA THR A 165 4.74 18.10 -8.40
C THR A 165 3.78 16.92 -8.44
N TYR A 166 4.27 15.68 -8.39
CA TYR A 166 3.46 14.51 -8.71
C TYR A 166 3.06 13.69 -7.50
N LEU A 167 3.92 13.55 -6.48
CA LEU A 167 3.63 12.65 -5.35
C LEU A 167 2.42 13.06 -4.51
N PRO A 168 2.11 14.34 -4.29
CA PRO A 168 0.92 14.72 -3.53
C PRO A 168 -0.39 14.17 -4.11
N ALA A 169 -0.47 13.99 -5.43
CA ALA A 169 -1.66 13.45 -6.08
C ALA A 169 -1.99 12.00 -5.66
N PHE A 170 -1.00 11.23 -5.21
CA PHE A 170 -1.20 9.85 -4.74
C PHE A 170 -1.68 9.76 -3.29
N THR A 171 -1.70 10.87 -2.55
CA THR A 171 -2.13 10.90 -1.15
C THR A 171 -3.61 11.24 -0.98
N ASP A 172 -4.28 11.64 -2.06
CA ASP A 172 -5.69 11.98 -2.08
C ASP A 172 -6.57 10.76 -2.36
N SER A 173 -7.85 10.87 -2.02
CA SER A 173 -8.86 9.84 -2.33
C SER A 173 -9.12 9.64 -3.82
N GLY A 174 -8.60 10.52 -4.66
CA GLY A 174 -8.63 10.47 -6.11
C GLY A 174 -7.27 10.13 -6.72
N ALA A 175 -6.47 9.28 -6.08
CA ALA A 175 -5.17 8.88 -6.59
C ALA A 175 -5.23 8.52 -8.08
N PRO A 176 -4.30 9.03 -8.91
CA PRO A 176 -4.35 8.82 -10.35
C PRO A 176 -4.13 7.36 -10.71
N ALA A 177 -4.83 6.88 -11.74
CA ALA A 177 -4.47 5.64 -12.40
C ALA A 177 -3.10 5.83 -13.06
N ALA A 178 -2.12 5.06 -12.62
CA ALA A 178 -0.75 5.16 -13.09
C ALA A 178 -0.10 3.77 -13.14
N ALA A 179 0.79 3.55 -14.09
CA ALA A 179 1.54 2.32 -14.21
C ALA A 179 2.97 2.62 -14.70
N LEU A 180 3.92 1.82 -14.23
CA LEU A 180 5.30 1.89 -14.66
C LEU A 180 5.51 0.92 -15.82
N ALA A 181 5.92 1.46 -16.98
CA ALA A 181 6.36 0.67 -18.11
C ALA A 181 7.87 0.75 -18.21
N LEU A 182 8.53 -0.40 -18.07
CA LEU A 182 9.98 -0.50 -18.12
C LEU A 182 10.39 -1.53 -19.19
N THR A 183 11.29 -1.11 -20.08
CA THR A 183 11.85 -1.98 -21.10
C THR A 183 13.31 -1.60 -21.36
N GLU A 184 14.08 -2.53 -21.83
CA GLU A 184 15.47 -2.33 -22.24
C GLU A 184 15.63 -2.43 -23.74
N PRO A 185 16.70 -1.83 -24.34
CA PRO A 185 16.99 -1.93 -25.76
C PRO A 185 17.30 -3.37 -26.19
N THR A 186 17.75 -4.21 -25.27
CA THR A 186 18.06 -5.62 -25.51
C THR A 186 16.83 -6.51 -25.26
N VAL A 187 16.77 -7.66 -25.94
CA VAL A 187 15.61 -8.55 -25.93
C VAL A 187 15.35 -9.20 -24.55
N LEU A 188 16.36 -9.26 -23.70
CA LEU A 188 16.28 -9.83 -22.36
C LEU A 188 16.29 -8.72 -21.32
N PHE A 189 15.13 -8.49 -20.71
CA PHE A 189 15.02 -7.62 -19.56
C PHE A 189 15.55 -8.34 -18.31
N ASP A 190 16.66 -7.85 -17.76
CA ASP A 190 17.21 -8.34 -16.49
C ASP A 190 17.09 -7.27 -15.42
N VAL A 191 16.16 -7.47 -14.49
CA VAL A 191 15.90 -6.54 -13.37
C VAL A 191 17.10 -6.42 -12.43
N LEU A 192 17.93 -7.47 -12.34
CA LEU A 192 19.06 -7.52 -11.43
C LEU A 192 20.35 -6.97 -12.06
N ALA A 193 20.45 -6.96 -13.38
CA ALA A 193 21.60 -6.46 -14.13
C ALA A 193 21.15 -5.71 -15.40
N PRO A 194 20.48 -4.56 -15.24
CA PRO A 194 19.99 -3.75 -16.37
C PRO A 194 21.19 -3.26 -17.21
N THR A 195 21.02 -3.26 -18.53
CA THR A 195 22.05 -2.85 -19.52
C THR A 195 21.76 -1.47 -20.10
#